data_b852979f87b3c5737c26038f27d9b5bb
#
_entry.id   b852979f87b3c5737c26038f27d9b5bb
#
_cell.length_a   1.000
_cell.length_b   1.000
_cell.length_c   1.000
_cell.angle_alpha   90.00
_cell.angle_beta   90.00
_cell.angle_gamma   90.00
#
_symmetry.space_group_name_H-M   'P 1'
#
loop_
_entity.id
_entity.type
_entity.pdbx_description
1 polymer ?
#
loop_
_entity_poly.entity_id
_entity_poly.type
_entity_poly.pdbx_seq_one_letter_code
_entity_poly.pdbx_strand_id
1 'polypeptide(L)'
;MDIFKVLTMIGGLCLFLFGMNLMGQALERRAGGKMRTLLDKMTSNVFAGFLTGLGITAIIQSSSATTVMVVGFVNSGLMTLRQAINVIMGANVGTTVTAWLLSLAGIDSGNVWIKLLKPTSFTPVLALIGIIFYMFCKDAKKKDTGMILLGFATLMFGMDTMSGAVAGLKDVPGFAELFIMFKNPILGVLVGAVLTGIIQSSSASVGILQALALTGQVSYAAAIPIIMGQNIGTTVTALLSSVGTNKNAKRAAVVHLMFNVIGVVVLLTVFCIVKAIFAPAILNESATMYGIAIAHSLFNILCTAMLLPAGNLLEKLAIRMVPDAAHKEDAAVELDERLLATPSLALRQCRAVANDMAECAVRALENALAASTHYTPVLADSIRADEDRCDHYEDVIGTYLVKLSAQKMGEAESEEATELLKTIGDLERISDHAVNVLESAEELQAKGLSFSGSARAELITLSDAIREILSLAETAFLHQDVEAAMKVEPLEQVIDTLKEEMRTRHILRMQQGQCSIEAGFVWSDLLTDLERTSDHCSNIAGCVIDAAQHNLNLHETLHAIRRNDDSFQRRFRSYLEAYSLPTLPSM
;
A
#
# COMPACT_ATOMS: atom_id res chain seq x y z
N MET A 1 19.55 -16.46 -39.40
CA MET A 1 18.32 -15.70 -39.14
C MET A 1 18.41 -14.41 -39.93
N ASP A 2 17.43 -14.11 -40.78
CA ASP A 2 17.37 -12.83 -41.48
C ASP A 2 17.07 -11.72 -40.48
N ILE A 3 17.67 -10.53 -40.67
CA ILE A 3 17.49 -9.37 -39.77
C ILE A 3 16.01 -9.01 -39.58
N PHE A 4 15.19 -9.21 -40.62
CA PHE A 4 13.75 -8.98 -40.58
C PHE A 4 13.01 -9.90 -39.59
N LYS A 5 13.44 -11.14 -39.43
CA LYS A 5 12.90 -12.09 -38.45
C LYS A 5 13.30 -11.70 -37.03
N VAL A 6 14.52 -11.15 -36.82
CA VAL A 6 14.94 -10.61 -35.54
C VAL A 6 14.07 -9.40 -35.18
N LEU A 7 13.85 -8.48 -36.12
CA LEU A 7 12.98 -7.32 -35.90
C LEU A 7 11.53 -7.73 -35.62
N THR A 8 11.01 -8.75 -36.32
CA THR A 8 9.67 -9.30 -36.07
C THR A 8 9.58 -9.92 -34.68
N MET A 9 10.61 -10.65 -34.24
CA MET A 9 10.66 -11.19 -32.86
C MET A 9 10.66 -10.09 -31.81
N ILE A 10 11.47 -9.04 -32.00
CA ILE A 10 11.50 -7.88 -31.10
C ILE A 10 10.13 -7.18 -31.08
N GLY A 11 9.51 -6.97 -32.26
CA GLY A 11 8.17 -6.37 -32.36
C GLY A 11 7.11 -7.22 -31.65
N GLY A 12 7.15 -8.54 -31.83
CA GLY A 12 6.29 -9.49 -31.12
C GLY A 12 6.48 -9.43 -29.61
N LEU A 13 7.74 -9.35 -29.14
CA LEU A 13 8.06 -9.22 -27.71
C LEU A 13 7.54 -7.87 -27.15
N CYS A 14 7.68 -6.78 -27.89
CA CYS A 14 7.15 -5.47 -27.48
C CYS A 14 5.62 -5.52 -27.34
N LEU A 15 4.91 -6.10 -28.31
CA LEU A 15 3.45 -6.27 -28.23
C LEU A 15 3.04 -7.18 -27.06
N PHE A 16 3.78 -8.26 -26.85
CA PHE A 16 3.55 -9.17 -25.73
C PHE A 16 3.69 -8.44 -24.38
N LEU A 17 4.79 -7.72 -24.17
CA LEU A 17 5.04 -6.94 -22.95
C LEU A 17 4.02 -5.84 -22.75
N PHE A 18 3.66 -5.12 -23.81
CA PHE A 18 2.63 -4.09 -23.77
C PHE A 18 1.27 -4.65 -23.40
N GLY A 19 0.85 -5.75 -24.05
CA GLY A 19 -0.42 -6.42 -23.76
C GLY A 19 -0.49 -6.93 -22.31
N MET A 20 0.61 -7.53 -21.82
CA MET A 20 0.73 -7.99 -20.44
C MET A 20 0.61 -6.83 -19.43
N ASN A 21 1.32 -5.72 -19.69
CA ASN A 21 1.28 -4.55 -18.83
C ASN A 21 -0.11 -3.88 -18.80
N LEU A 22 -0.73 -3.72 -19.99
CA LEU A 22 -2.08 -3.16 -20.12
C LEU A 22 -3.12 -3.99 -19.37
N MET A 23 -3.06 -5.33 -19.55
CA MET A 23 -3.95 -6.26 -18.85
C MET A 23 -3.73 -6.22 -17.34
N GLY A 24 -2.46 -6.25 -16.90
CA GLY A 24 -2.08 -6.23 -15.49
C GLY A 24 -2.60 -4.98 -14.77
N GLN A 25 -2.33 -3.79 -15.32
CA GLN A 25 -2.82 -2.51 -14.77
C GLN A 25 -4.35 -2.44 -14.69
N ALA A 26 -5.06 -2.93 -15.68
CA ALA A 26 -6.52 -2.94 -15.68
C ALA A 26 -7.09 -3.93 -14.66
N LEU A 27 -6.46 -5.10 -14.47
CA LEU A 27 -6.81 -6.09 -13.45
C LEU A 27 -6.56 -5.53 -12.05
N GLU A 28 -5.44 -4.83 -11.84
CA GLU A 28 -5.08 -4.18 -10.58
C GLU A 28 -6.12 -3.12 -10.18
N ARG A 29 -6.48 -2.20 -11.09
CA ARG A 29 -7.53 -1.20 -10.82
C ARG A 29 -8.87 -1.85 -10.48
N ARG A 30 -9.25 -2.90 -11.22
CA ARG A 30 -10.50 -3.61 -10.96
C ARG A 30 -10.50 -4.39 -9.65
N ALA A 31 -9.34 -4.84 -9.19
CA ALA A 31 -9.15 -5.57 -7.94
C ALA A 31 -9.00 -4.65 -6.72
N GLY A 32 -8.77 -3.35 -6.87
CA GLY A 32 -8.32 -2.41 -5.82
C GLY A 32 -9.02 -2.56 -4.47
N GLY A 33 -10.34 -2.51 -4.40
CA GLY A 33 -11.07 -2.69 -3.13
C GLY A 33 -10.96 -4.10 -2.53
N LYS A 34 -10.86 -5.15 -3.37
CA LYS A 34 -10.65 -6.53 -2.91
C LYS A 34 -9.20 -6.78 -2.48
N MET A 35 -8.26 -6.06 -3.07
CA MET A 35 -6.86 -6.06 -2.69
C MET A 35 -6.69 -5.63 -1.23
N ARG A 36 -7.37 -4.55 -0.81
CA ARG A 36 -7.40 -4.07 0.58
C ARG A 36 -7.88 -5.17 1.53
N THR A 37 -8.99 -5.84 1.21
CA THR A 37 -9.53 -6.94 2.04
C THR A 37 -8.62 -8.16 2.08
N LEU A 38 -7.90 -8.46 0.99
CA LEU A 38 -6.91 -9.54 0.95
C LEU A 38 -5.70 -9.22 1.84
N LEU A 39 -5.23 -7.96 1.83
CA LEU A 39 -4.12 -7.49 2.66
C LEU A 39 -4.45 -7.58 4.16
N ASP A 40 -5.66 -7.22 4.57
CA ASP A 40 -6.09 -7.30 5.97
C ASP A 40 -6.14 -8.76 6.49
N LYS A 41 -6.38 -9.73 5.61
CA LYS A 41 -6.34 -11.17 5.93
C LYS A 41 -4.93 -11.77 5.98
N MET A 42 -3.90 -11.06 5.49
CA MET A 42 -2.50 -11.55 5.49
C MET A 42 -1.92 -11.77 6.89
N THR A 43 -2.51 -11.17 7.91
CA THR A 43 -2.03 -11.22 9.29
C THR A 43 -2.40 -12.49 10.04
N SER A 44 -3.33 -13.30 9.53
CA SER A 44 -3.96 -14.36 10.33
C SER A 44 -3.10 -15.62 10.50
N ASN A 45 -2.43 -16.10 9.46
CA ASN A 45 -1.57 -17.30 9.52
C ASN A 45 -0.72 -17.49 8.25
N VAL A 46 0.20 -18.48 8.29
CA VAL A 46 1.14 -18.82 7.19
C VAL A 46 0.39 -19.14 5.89
N PHE A 47 -0.69 -19.92 5.97
CA PHE A 47 -1.45 -20.36 4.81
C PHE A 47 -2.26 -19.21 4.17
N ALA A 48 -2.81 -18.32 5.00
CA ALA A 48 -3.51 -17.13 4.51
C ALA A 48 -2.54 -16.19 3.76
N GLY A 49 -1.34 -15.94 4.31
CA GLY A 49 -0.30 -15.16 3.64
C GLY A 49 0.11 -15.76 2.30
N PHE A 50 0.32 -17.08 2.25
CA PHE A 50 0.61 -17.80 1.01
C PHE A 50 -0.51 -17.65 -0.03
N LEU A 51 -1.76 -17.90 0.34
CA LEU A 51 -2.91 -17.77 -0.56
C LEU A 51 -3.09 -16.33 -1.06
N THR A 52 -2.80 -15.35 -0.20
CA THR A 52 -2.85 -13.94 -0.57
C THR A 52 -1.80 -13.62 -1.63
N GLY A 53 -0.54 -14.03 -1.44
CA GLY A 53 0.52 -13.84 -2.43
C GLY A 53 0.21 -14.52 -3.76
N LEU A 54 -0.28 -15.76 -3.72
CA LEU A 54 -0.74 -16.50 -4.89
C LEU A 54 -1.88 -15.75 -5.61
N GLY A 55 -2.91 -15.33 -4.87
CA GLY A 55 -4.09 -14.67 -5.43
C GLY A 55 -3.75 -13.30 -6.04
N ILE A 56 -2.97 -12.47 -5.33
CA ILE A 56 -2.54 -11.16 -5.83
C ILE A 56 -1.74 -11.33 -7.12
N THR A 57 -0.74 -12.21 -7.13
CA THR A 57 0.10 -12.43 -8.32
C THR A 57 -0.69 -13.02 -9.48
N ALA A 58 -1.60 -13.96 -9.23
CA ALA A 58 -2.47 -14.51 -10.27
C ALA A 58 -3.41 -13.46 -10.87
N ILE A 59 -3.89 -12.49 -10.07
CA ILE A 59 -4.73 -11.38 -10.53
C ILE A 59 -3.90 -10.34 -11.28
N ILE A 60 -2.81 -9.82 -10.66
CA ILE A 60 -1.96 -8.76 -11.26
C ILE A 60 -1.15 -9.30 -12.45
N GLN A 61 -0.92 -10.62 -12.53
CA GLN A 61 -0.08 -11.28 -13.54
C GLN A 61 1.40 -10.82 -13.49
N SER A 62 1.85 -10.33 -12.34
CA SER A 62 3.22 -9.84 -12.11
C SER A 62 3.72 -10.17 -10.71
N SER A 63 4.59 -11.16 -10.58
CA SER A 63 5.25 -11.46 -9.31
C SER A 63 6.28 -10.40 -8.92
N SER A 64 6.89 -9.74 -9.89
CA SER A 64 7.80 -8.63 -9.64
C SER A 64 7.07 -7.46 -8.97
N ALA A 65 5.89 -7.07 -9.48
CA ALA A 65 5.06 -6.04 -8.87
C ALA A 65 4.63 -6.45 -7.44
N THR A 66 4.17 -7.69 -7.27
CA THR A 66 3.78 -8.21 -5.94
C THR A 66 4.94 -8.19 -4.96
N THR A 67 6.15 -8.59 -5.37
CA THR A 67 7.32 -8.60 -4.48
C THR A 67 7.85 -7.21 -4.17
N VAL A 68 7.85 -6.28 -5.12
CA VAL A 68 8.20 -4.86 -4.87
C VAL A 68 7.24 -4.24 -3.87
N MET A 69 5.95 -4.51 -4.01
CA MET A 69 4.91 -4.10 -3.09
C MET A 69 5.13 -4.67 -1.68
N VAL A 70 5.45 -5.96 -1.56
CA VAL A 70 5.78 -6.60 -0.28
C VAL A 70 7.01 -5.96 0.37
N VAL A 71 8.07 -5.67 -0.42
CA VAL A 71 9.25 -4.94 0.05
C VAL A 71 8.87 -3.55 0.57
N GLY A 72 7.98 -2.84 -0.14
CA GLY A 72 7.45 -1.54 0.30
C GLY A 72 6.66 -1.64 1.62
N PHE A 73 5.81 -2.67 1.79
CA PHE A 73 5.07 -2.87 3.05
C PHE A 73 5.96 -3.18 4.24
N VAL A 74 7.00 -3.96 4.02
CA VAL A 74 7.98 -4.23 5.07
C VAL A 74 8.77 -2.98 5.40
N ASN A 75 9.07 -2.16 4.39
CA ASN A 75 9.75 -0.89 4.56
C ASN A 75 8.93 0.12 5.39
N SER A 76 7.64 0.20 5.13
CA SER A 76 6.69 1.08 5.83
C SER A 76 6.17 0.53 7.16
N GLY A 77 6.62 -0.66 7.60
CA GLY A 77 6.15 -1.30 8.83
C GLY A 77 4.73 -1.90 8.75
N LEU A 78 4.04 -1.77 7.61
CA LEU A 78 2.69 -2.35 7.41
C LEU A 78 2.69 -3.88 7.38
N MET A 79 3.86 -4.50 7.19
CA MET A 79 4.02 -5.94 7.14
C MET A 79 5.30 -6.37 7.86
N THR A 80 5.20 -7.42 8.67
CA THR A 80 6.39 -8.04 9.28
C THR A 80 7.16 -8.87 8.25
N LEU A 81 8.46 -9.06 8.46
CA LEU A 81 9.30 -9.92 7.62
C LEU A 81 8.71 -11.33 7.48
N ARG A 82 8.17 -11.89 8.57
CA ARG A 82 7.57 -13.21 8.57
C ARG A 82 6.32 -13.31 7.68
N GLN A 83 5.48 -12.30 7.70
CA GLN A 83 4.31 -12.22 6.80
C GLN A 83 4.77 -12.11 5.34
N ALA A 84 5.78 -11.28 5.08
CA ALA A 84 6.36 -11.10 3.75
C ALA A 84 6.88 -12.42 3.15
N ILE A 85 7.56 -13.26 3.95
CA ILE A 85 8.04 -14.58 3.52
C ILE A 85 6.91 -15.43 2.94
N ASN A 86 5.78 -15.51 3.63
CA ASN A 86 4.66 -16.33 3.20
C ASN A 86 4.02 -15.80 1.89
N VAL A 87 3.90 -14.48 1.77
CA VAL A 87 3.35 -13.82 0.58
C VAL A 87 4.28 -14.01 -0.62
N ILE A 88 5.59 -13.86 -0.45
CA ILE A 88 6.59 -14.08 -1.50
C ILE A 88 6.54 -15.52 -2.03
N MET A 89 6.41 -16.51 -1.13
CA MET A 89 6.25 -17.91 -1.54
C MET A 89 4.98 -18.13 -2.35
N GLY A 90 3.87 -17.53 -1.96
CA GLY A 90 2.62 -17.56 -2.71
C GLY A 90 2.74 -16.89 -4.07
N ALA A 91 3.41 -15.74 -4.14
CA ALA A 91 3.63 -15.00 -5.38
C ALA A 91 4.40 -15.82 -6.41
N ASN A 92 5.40 -16.60 -6.00
CA ASN A 92 6.14 -17.49 -6.91
C ASN A 92 5.23 -18.55 -7.56
N VAL A 93 4.32 -19.14 -6.78
CA VAL A 93 3.34 -20.09 -7.34
C VAL A 93 2.34 -19.37 -8.24
N GLY A 94 1.86 -18.18 -7.83
CA GLY A 94 0.94 -17.35 -8.61
C GLY A 94 1.44 -16.99 -10.01
N THR A 95 2.76 -16.81 -10.16
CA THR A 95 3.40 -16.55 -11.46
C THR A 95 3.14 -17.65 -12.49
N THR A 96 2.95 -18.88 -12.05
CA THR A 96 2.73 -20.02 -12.96
C THR A 96 1.42 -19.92 -13.74
N VAL A 97 0.43 -19.18 -13.24
CA VAL A 97 -0.83 -18.92 -13.96
C VAL A 97 -0.59 -18.27 -15.31
N THR A 98 0.39 -17.37 -15.41
CA THR A 98 0.76 -16.74 -16.68
C THR A 98 1.27 -17.79 -17.69
N ALA A 99 2.12 -18.73 -17.25
CA ALA A 99 2.63 -19.79 -18.12
C ALA A 99 1.49 -20.68 -18.69
N TRP A 100 0.44 -20.90 -17.91
CA TRP A 100 -0.75 -21.62 -18.37
C TRP A 100 -1.56 -20.82 -19.38
N LEU A 101 -1.76 -19.51 -19.16
CA LEU A 101 -2.43 -18.64 -20.12
C LEU A 101 -1.68 -18.63 -21.46
N LEU A 102 -0.35 -18.53 -21.43
CA LEU A 102 0.49 -18.54 -22.63
C LEU A 102 0.46 -19.90 -23.34
N SER A 103 0.36 -21.00 -22.59
CA SER A 103 0.31 -22.35 -23.18
C SER A 103 -0.91 -22.58 -24.08
N LEU A 104 -1.97 -21.79 -23.92
CA LEU A 104 -3.14 -21.82 -24.79
C LEU A 104 -2.79 -21.50 -26.26
N ALA A 105 -1.74 -20.71 -26.51
CA ALA A 105 -1.26 -20.40 -27.84
C ALA A 105 -0.74 -21.66 -28.60
N GLY A 106 -0.29 -22.66 -27.84
CA GLY A 106 0.22 -23.94 -28.40
C GLY A 106 -0.86 -24.97 -28.72
N ILE A 107 -2.15 -24.65 -28.55
CA ILE A 107 -3.23 -25.56 -28.90
C ILE A 107 -3.25 -25.77 -30.43
N ASP A 108 -2.98 -26.98 -30.87
CA ASP A 108 -3.11 -27.40 -32.28
C ASP A 108 -3.91 -28.70 -32.37
N SER A 109 -4.99 -28.67 -33.15
CA SER A 109 -5.88 -29.83 -33.32
C SER A 109 -6.59 -29.77 -34.67
N GLY A 110 -6.81 -30.92 -35.26
CA GLY A 110 -7.64 -31.06 -36.46
C GLY A 110 -9.13 -30.81 -36.24
N ASN A 111 -9.59 -30.83 -34.98
CA ASN A 111 -10.99 -30.66 -34.62
C ASN A 111 -11.37 -29.16 -34.56
N VAL A 112 -12.43 -28.79 -35.30
CA VAL A 112 -12.94 -27.42 -35.40
C VAL A 112 -13.28 -26.80 -34.01
N TRP A 113 -13.86 -27.59 -33.10
CA TRP A 113 -14.22 -27.13 -31.76
C TRP A 113 -13.00 -26.79 -30.90
N ILE A 114 -11.92 -27.57 -31.06
CA ILE A 114 -10.65 -27.31 -30.36
C ILE A 114 -9.92 -26.13 -31.02
N LYS A 115 -10.01 -25.93 -32.33
CA LYS A 115 -9.48 -24.75 -33.02
C LYS A 115 -10.14 -23.45 -32.53
N LEU A 116 -11.42 -23.48 -32.18
CA LEU A 116 -12.11 -22.32 -31.61
C LEU A 116 -11.55 -21.93 -30.24
N LEU A 117 -10.97 -22.86 -29.48
CA LEU A 117 -10.32 -22.59 -28.20
C LEU A 117 -8.90 -22.02 -28.36
N LYS A 118 -8.33 -22.05 -29.57
CA LYS A 118 -7.01 -21.46 -29.84
C LYS A 118 -7.12 -19.94 -29.76
N PRO A 119 -6.22 -19.26 -29.02
CA PRO A 119 -6.27 -17.80 -28.84
C PRO A 119 -6.37 -17.02 -30.15
N THR A 120 -5.65 -17.43 -31.20
CA THR A 120 -5.72 -16.80 -32.53
C THR A 120 -7.12 -16.77 -33.14
N SER A 121 -8.02 -17.68 -32.72
CA SER A 121 -9.39 -17.74 -33.21
C SER A 121 -10.35 -16.79 -32.47
N PHE A 122 -10.23 -16.65 -31.15
CA PHE A 122 -11.18 -15.88 -30.36
C PHE A 122 -10.66 -14.49 -29.91
N THR A 123 -9.33 -14.29 -29.89
CA THR A 123 -8.77 -12.98 -29.48
C THR A 123 -9.19 -11.81 -30.35
N PRO A 124 -9.41 -11.94 -31.69
CA PRO A 124 -9.96 -10.83 -32.49
C PRO A 124 -11.35 -10.40 -32.02
N VAL A 125 -12.18 -11.36 -31.60
CA VAL A 125 -13.53 -11.05 -31.04
C VAL A 125 -13.39 -10.37 -29.68
N LEU A 126 -12.49 -10.83 -28.83
CA LEU A 126 -12.20 -10.18 -27.54
C LEU A 126 -11.65 -8.77 -27.76
N ALA A 127 -10.79 -8.56 -28.76
CA ALA A 127 -10.27 -7.24 -29.10
C ALA A 127 -11.41 -6.30 -29.55
N LEU A 128 -12.33 -6.80 -30.38
CA LEU A 128 -13.49 -6.02 -30.81
C LEU A 128 -14.39 -5.61 -29.63
N ILE A 129 -14.72 -6.56 -28.75
CA ILE A 129 -15.49 -6.27 -27.53
C ILE A 129 -14.71 -5.31 -26.63
N GLY A 130 -13.42 -5.53 -26.48
CA GLY A 130 -12.53 -4.71 -25.68
C GLY A 130 -12.48 -3.26 -26.13
N ILE A 131 -12.33 -3.01 -27.45
CA ILE A 131 -12.29 -1.65 -27.99
C ILE A 131 -13.65 -0.94 -27.85
N ILE A 132 -14.76 -1.68 -28.02
CA ILE A 132 -16.10 -1.14 -27.81
C ILE A 132 -16.27 -0.70 -26.35
N PHE A 133 -15.88 -1.51 -25.38
CA PHE A 133 -15.98 -1.16 -23.98
C PHE A 133 -15.06 0.02 -23.61
N TYR A 134 -13.86 0.04 -24.14
CA TYR A 134 -12.88 1.08 -23.87
C TYR A 134 -13.28 2.45 -24.43
N MET A 135 -13.76 2.49 -25.70
CA MET A 135 -14.05 3.75 -26.39
C MET A 135 -15.46 4.28 -26.14
N PHE A 136 -16.47 3.39 -26.07
CA PHE A 136 -17.87 3.82 -26.09
C PHE A 136 -18.57 3.73 -24.72
N CYS A 137 -18.03 2.99 -23.73
CA CYS A 137 -18.61 2.97 -22.40
C CYS A 137 -18.09 4.13 -21.55
N LYS A 138 -18.99 4.75 -20.76
CA LYS A 138 -18.63 5.81 -19.81
C LYS A 138 -18.19 5.24 -18.45
N ASP A 139 -18.70 4.08 -18.07
CA ASP A 139 -18.43 3.40 -16.80
C ASP A 139 -16.97 2.93 -16.74
N ALA A 140 -16.25 3.38 -15.71
CA ALA A 140 -14.84 3.04 -15.44
C ALA A 140 -14.61 1.51 -15.38
N LYS A 141 -15.50 0.76 -14.71
CA LYS A 141 -15.41 -0.69 -14.60
C LYS A 141 -15.52 -1.40 -15.96
N LYS A 142 -16.35 -0.88 -16.87
CA LYS A 142 -16.47 -1.40 -18.24
C LYS A 142 -15.25 -1.05 -19.07
N LYS A 143 -14.68 0.16 -18.91
CA LYS A 143 -13.43 0.54 -19.56
C LYS A 143 -12.27 -0.35 -19.12
N ASP A 144 -12.13 -0.64 -17.83
CA ASP A 144 -11.12 -1.56 -17.32
C ASP A 144 -11.31 -2.97 -17.89
N THR A 145 -12.57 -3.45 -17.96
CA THR A 145 -12.85 -4.74 -18.64
C THR A 145 -12.41 -4.69 -20.12
N GLY A 146 -12.68 -3.58 -20.81
CA GLY A 146 -12.21 -3.36 -22.18
C GLY A 146 -10.69 -3.44 -22.28
N MET A 147 -9.96 -2.80 -21.38
CA MET A 147 -8.49 -2.85 -21.34
C MET A 147 -7.95 -4.24 -21.03
N ILE A 148 -8.61 -5.02 -20.15
CA ILE A 148 -8.24 -6.42 -19.88
C ILE A 148 -8.35 -7.25 -21.16
N LEU A 149 -9.46 -7.13 -21.89
CA LEU A 149 -9.70 -7.88 -23.12
C LEU A 149 -8.71 -7.48 -24.24
N LEU A 150 -8.45 -6.16 -24.39
CA LEU A 150 -7.47 -5.64 -25.36
C LEU A 150 -6.05 -6.08 -24.99
N GLY A 151 -5.68 -5.98 -23.72
CA GLY A 151 -4.37 -6.41 -23.23
C GLY A 151 -4.12 -7.89 -23.48
N PHE A 152 -5.11 -8.73 -23.17
CA PHE A 152 -5.03 -10.18 -23.47
C PHE A 152 -4.91 -10.46 -24.97
N ALA A 153 -5.69 -9.78 -25.80
CA ALA A 153 -5.62 -9.96 -27.25
C ALA A 153 -4.26 -9.52 -27.82
N THR A 154 -3.74 -8.38 -27.37
CA THR A 154 -2.42 -7.86 -27.77
C THR A 154 -1.28 -8.79 -27.33
N LEU A 155 -1.36 -9.31 -26.10
CA LEU A 155 -0.42 -10.28 -25.55
C LEU A 155 -0.38 -11.55 -26.41
N MET A 156 -1.54 -12.12 -26.75
CA MET A 156 -1.62 -13.32 -27.58
C MET A 156 -1.16 -13.07 -29.03
N PHE A 157 -1.43 -11.90 -29.58
CA PHE A 157 -0.94 -11.49 -30.89
C PHE A 157 0.59 -11.34 -30.91
N GLY A 158 1.15 -10.75 -29.84
CA GLY A 158 2.60 -10.69 -29.63
C GLY A 158 3.25 -12.07 -29.55
N MET A 159 2.60 -13.00 -28.82
CA MET A 159 3.05 -14.39 -28.72
C MET A 159 3.04 -15.11 -30.05
N ASP A 160 1.98 -14.96 -30.82
CA ASP A 160 1.87 -15.56 -32.18
C ASP A 160 2.92 -14.97 -33.12
N THR A 161 3.15 -13.68 -33.07
CA THR A 161 4.20 -12.97 -33.82
C THR A 161 5.60 -13.49 -33.50
N MET A 162 5.92 -13.64 -32.19
CA MET A 162 7.19 -14.23 -31.76
C MET A 162 7.34 -15.67 -32.27
N SER A 163 6.31 -16.48 -32.13
CA SER A 163 6.29 -17.89 -32.57
C SER A 163 6.53 -18.01 -34.07
N GLY A 164 5.87 -17.15 -34.87
CA GLY A 164 6.08 -17.08 -36.32
C GLY A 164 7.50 -16.65 -36.69
N ALA A 165 8.09 -15.71 -35.98
CA ALA A 165 9.46 -15.25 -36.23
C ALA A 165 10.51 -16.35 -35.99
N VAL A 166 10.32 -17.20 -34.97
CA VAL A 166 11.25 -18.28 -34.63
C VAL A 166 10.99 -19.58 -35.36
N ALA A 167 9.83 -19.76 -36.02
CA ALA A 167 9.46 -21.00 -36.69
C ALA A 167 10.49 -21.48 -37.73
N GLY A 168 11.18 -20.56 -38.41
CA GLY A 168 12.24 -20.88 -39.37
C GLY A 168 13.61 -21.20 -38.76
N LEU A 169 13.79 -21.07 -37.43
CA LEU A 169 15.07 -21.37 -36.78
C LEU A 169 15.40 -22.85 -36.75
N LYS A 170 14.40 -23.73 -36.86
CA LYS A 170 14.59 -25.18 -36.93
C LYS A 170 15.45 -25.60 -38.11
N ASP A 171 15.46 -24.80 -39.19
CA ASP A 171 16.17 -25.09 -40.43
C ASP A 171 17.55 -24.40 -40.50
N VAL A 172 17.96 -23.67 -39.41
CA VAL A 172 19.25 -22.97 -39.37
C VAL A 172 20.33 -23.90 -38.83
N PRO A 173 21.40 -24.18 -39.62
CA PRO A 173 22.55 -24.95 -39.14
C PRO A 173 23.17 -24.28 -37.90
N GLY A 174 23.48 -25.09 -36.88
CA GLY A 174 24.06 -24.60 -35.61
C GLY A 174 23.03 -24.14 -34.56
N PHE A 175 21.75 -23.89 -34.91
CA PHE A 175 20.73 -23.56 -33.92
C PHE A 175 20.44 -24.73 -32.98
N ALA A 176 20.35 -25.94 -33.52
CA ALA A 176 20.22 -27.17 -32.74
C ALA A 176 21.44 -27.38 -31.82
N GLU A 177 22.65 -27.08 -32.33
CA GLU A 177 23.90 -27.20 -31.54
C GLU A 177 23.91 -26.26 -30.35
N LEU A 178 23.37 -25.05 -30.47
CA LEU A 178 23.21 -24.12 -29.36
C LEU A 178 22.37 -24.73 -28.23
N PHE A 179 21.26 -25.41 -28.55
CA PHE A 179 20.43 -26.07 -27.52
C PHE A 179 21.07 -27.35 -26.98
N ILE A 180 22.01 -27.98 -27.70
CA ILE A 180 22.81 -29.08 -27.17
C ILE A 180 23.72 -28.59 -26.04
N MET A 181 24.28 -27.38 -26.10
CA MET A 181 25.04 -26.77 -25.00
C MET A 181 24.17 -26.59 -23.74
N PHE A 182 22.90 -26.23 -23.90
CA PHE A 182 21.96 -26.07 -22.80
C PHE A 182 21.45 -27.38 -22.20
N LYS A 183 21.83 -28.54 -22.75
CA LYS A 183 21.68 -29.85 -22.10
C LYS A 183 22.55 -29.98 -20.84
N ASN A 184 23.57 -29.11 -20.69
CA ASN A 184 24.24 -28.91 -19.41
C ASN A 184 23.32 -28.15 -18.45
N PRO A 185 22.87 -28.76 -17.34
CA PRO A 185 21.87 -28.17 -16.48
C PRO A 185 22.33 -26.84 -15.85
N ILE A 186 23.62 -26.70 -15.54
CA ILE A 186 24.21 -25.47 -14.96
C ILE A 186 24.12 -24.31 -15.95
N LEU A 187 24.48 -24.56 -17.22
CA LEU A 187 24.38 -23.55 -18.27
C LEU A 187 22.93 -23.17 -18.53
N GLY A 188 22.00 -24.13 -18.49
CA GLY A 188 20.57 -23.86 -18.61
C GLY A 188 20.08 -22.91 -17.52
N VAL A 189 20.42 -23.17 -16.24
CA VAL A 189 20.11 -22.30 -15.11
C VAL A 189 20.72 -20.91 -15.29
N LEU A 190 21.98 -20.82 -15.68
CA LEU A 190 22.66 -19.54 -15.87
C LEU A 190 21.99 -18.70 -16.95
N VAL A 191 21.69 -19.30 -18.11
CA VAL A 191 21.01 -18.61 -19.22
C VAL A 191 19.61 -18.13 -18.80
N GLY A 192 18.83 -18.98 -18.13
CA GLY A 192 17.52 -18.60 -17.61
C GLY A 192 17.60 -17.44 -16.62
N ALA A 193 18.56 -17.48 -15.70
CA ALA A 193 18.77 -16.43 -14.69
C ALA A 193 19.19 -15.11 -15.32
N VAL A 194 20.18 -15.12 -16.23
CA VAL A 194 20.70 -13.90 -16.88
C VAL A 194 19.62 -13.29 -17.78
N LEU A 195 18.96 -14.10 -18.61
CA LEU A 195 17.90 -13.61 -19.50
C LEU A 195 16.76 -12.93 -18.71
N THR A 196 16.27 -13.59 -17.67
CA THR A 196 15.19 -13.05 -16.85
C THR A 196 15.66 -11.84 -16.02
N GLY A 197 16.89 -11.85 -15.51
CA GLY A 197 17.47 -10.72 -14.79
C GLY A 197 17.62 -9.46 -15.66
N ILE A 198 17.91 -9.62 -16.96
CA ILE A 198 17.98 -8.51 -17.92
C ILE A 198 16.57 -8.01 -18.28
N ILE A 199 15.66 -8.92 -18.61
CA ILE A 199 14.27 -8.59 -19.02
C ILE A 199 13.45 -8.11 -17.81
N GLN A 200 13.79 -8.54 -16.59
CA GLN A 200 13.07 -8.27 -15.33
C GLN A 200 11.61 -8.75 -15.34
N SER A 201 11.27 -9.69 -16.21
CA SER A 201 9.95 -10.29 -16.35
C SER A 201 10.07 -11.80 -16.59
N SER A 202 9.71 -12.58 -15.57
CA SER A 202 9.68 -14.06 -15.70
C SER A 202 8.63 -14.52 -16.69
N SER A 203 7.47 -13.84 -16.74
CA SER A 203 6.40 -14.15 -17.70
C SER A 203 6.87 -13.98 -19.15
N ALA A 204 7.62 -12.89 -19.43
CA ALA A 204 8.21 -12.67 -20.74
C ALA A 204 9.28 -13.74 -21.08
N SER A 205 10.14 -14.05 -20.12
CA SER A 205 11.19 -15.07 -20.30
C SER A 205 10.60 -16.46 -20.54
N VAL A 206 9.55 -16.85 -19.81
CA VAL A 206 8.80 -18.10 -20.04
C VAL A 206 8.11 -18.06 -21.41
N GLY A 207 7.50 -16.95 -21.79
CA GLY A 207 6.89 -16.79 -23.12
C GLY A 207 7.88 -16.96 -24.26
N ILE A 208 9.09 -16.40 -24.15
CA ILE A 208 10.18 -16.62 -25.12
C ILE A 208 10.54 -18.11 -25.19
N LEU A 209 10.70 -18.78 -24.04
CA LEU A 209 11.01 -20.22 -24.02
C LEU A 209 9.89 -21.06 -24.64
N GLN A 210 8.63 -20.72 -24.37
CA GLN A 210 7.46 -21.38 -24.98
C GLN A 210 7.39 -21.15 -26.49
N ALA A 211 7.70 -19.94 -26.97
CA ALA A 211 7.78 -19.66 -28.41
C ALA A 211 8.90 -20.47 -29.08
N LEU A 212 10.08 -20.53 -28.45
CA LEU A 212 11.20 -21.34 -28.92
C LEU A 212 10.88 -22.84 -28.94
N ALA A 213 10.11 -23.34 -27.97
CA ALA A 213 9.70 -24.73 -27.92
C ALA A 213 8.89 -25.18 -29.16
N LEU A 214 8.15 -24.26 -29.80
CA LEU A 214 7.42 -24.54 -31.04
C LEU A 214 8.33 -24.87 -32.24
N THR A 215 9.63 -24.55 -32.13
CA THR A 215 10.61 -24.97 -33.15
C THR A 215 10.87 -26.48 -33.13
N GLY A 216 10.48 -27.18 -32.06
CA GLY A 216 10.76 -28.61 -31.85
C GLY A 216 12.21 -28.92 -31.47
N GLN A 217 13.08 -27.91 -31.32
CA GLN A 217 14.51 -28.09 -31.00
C GLN A 217 14.82 -28.02 -29.48
N VAL A 218 13.90 -27.49 -28.69
CA VAL A 218 14.07 -27.37 -27.24
C VAL A 218 13.60 -28.66 -26.59
N SER A 219 14.52 -29.45 -26.01
CA SER A 219 14.16 -30.65 -25.25
C SER A 219 13.77 -30.30 -23.80
N TYR A 220 13.02 -31.18 -23.11
CA TYR A 220 12.76 -31.02 -21.68
C TYR A 220 14.03 -31.02 -20.86
N ALA A 221 15.09 -31.73 -21.28
CA ALA A 221 16.40 -31.68 -20.60
C ALA A 221 17.05 -30.30 -20.61
N ALA A 222 16.73 -29.45 -21.59
CA ALA A 222 17.18 -28.06 -21.64
C ALA A 222 16.16 -27.10 -21.02
N ALA A 223 14.87 -27.29 -21.28
CA ALA A 223 13.82 -26.39 -20.79
C ALA A 223 13.72 -26.33 -19.25
N ILE A 224 13.78 -27.48 -18.57
CA ILE A 224 13.61 -27.55 -17.10
C ILE A 224 14.70 -26.74 -16.36
N PRO A 225 16.00 -26.91 -16.63
CA PRO A 225 17.02 -26.05 -16.00
C PRO A 225 16.90 -24.57 -16.34
N ILE A 226 16.49 -24.22 -17.57
CA ILE A 226 16.25 -22.82 -17.96
C ILE A 226 15.11 -22.23 -17.11
N ILE A 227 13.99 -22.95 -16.92
CA ILE A 227 12.87 -22.52 -16.05
C ILE A 227 13.35 -22.30 -14.61
N MET A 228 14.17 -23.20 -14.08
CA MET A 228 14.75 -23.04 -12.75
C MET A 228 15.56 -21.74 -12.65
N GLY A 229 16.39 -21.46 -13.65
CA GLY A 229 17.16 -20.22 -13.74
C GLY A 229 16.30 -18.97 -13.84
N GLN A 230 15.21 -19.00 -14.61
CA GLN A 230 14.27 -17.89 -14.77
C GLN A 230 13.70 -17.44 -13.42
N ASN A 231 13.44 -18.37 -12.51
CA ASN A 231 12.96 -18.05 -11.16
C ASN A 231 14.03 -17.31 -10.31
N ILE A 232 15.33 -17.66 -10.46
CA ILE A 232 16.42 -16.87 -9.84
C ILE A 232 16.46 -15.47 -10.44
N GLY A 233 16.42 -15.36 -11.77
CA GLY A 233 16.48 -14.06 -12.47
C GLY A 233 15.39 -13.09 -12.06
N THR A 234 14.20 -13.58 -11.71
CA THR A 234 13.07 -12.75 -11.22
C THR A 234 13.41 -12.01 -9.94
N THR A 235 14.32 -12.53 -9.10
CA THR A 235 14.66 -11.94 -7.81
C THR A 235 15.46 -10.63 -7.92
N VAL A 236 16.08 -10.38 -9.08
CA VAL A 236 16.84 -9.16 -9.35
C VAL A 236 15.97 -7.90 -9.14
N THR A 237 14.70 -7.95 -9.56
CA THR A 237 13.76 -6.82 -9.39
C THR A 237 13.55 -6.51 -7.91
N ALA A 238 13.33 -7.52 -7.07
CA ALA A 238 13.16 -7.35 -5.62
C ALA A 238 14.44 -6.81 -4.96
N LEU A 239 15.61 -7.29 -5.36
CA LEU A 239 16.89 -6.79 -4.85
C LEU A 239 17.11 -5.32 -5.22
N LEU A 240 16.87 -4.94 -6.47
CA LEU A 240 16.98 -3.55 -6.93
C LEU A 240 16.00 -2.65 -6.16
N SER A 241 14.76 -3.10 -5.96
CA SER A 241 13.76 -2.34 -5.22
C SER A 241 14.09 -2.19 -3.74
N SER A 242 14.94 -3.04 -3.18
CA SER A 242 15.34 -2.96 -1.77
C SER A 242 16.50 -1.99 -1.50
N VAL A 243 17.10 -1.43 -2.55
CA VAL A 243 18.18 -0.43 -2.39
C VAL A 243 17.59 0.84 -1.78
N GLY A 244 18.24 1.38 -0.76
CA GLY A 244 17.78 2.56 -0.02
C GLY A 244 16.72 2.27 1.06
N THR A 245 16.20 1.05 1.19
CA THR A 245 15.17 0.71 2.18
C THR A 245 15.75 0.32 3.53
N ASN A 246 14.84 0.16 4.53
CA ASN A 246 15.19 -0.35 5.85
C ASN A 246 15.68 -1.82 5.79
N LYS A 247 16.24 -2.29 6.91
CA LYS A 247 16.85 -3.64 6.99
C LYS A 247 15.87 -4.77 6.76
N ASN A 248 14.64 -4.65 7.24
CA ASN A 248 13.63 -5.69 7.08
C ASN A 248 13.15 -5.79 5.64
N ALA A 249 13.03 -4.69 4.93
CA ALA A 249 12.75 -4.67 3.50
C ALA A 249 13.87 -5.32 2.67
N LYS A 250 15.14 -5.02 2.98
CA LYS A 250 16.29 -5.72 2.38
C LYS A 250 16.27 -7.21 2.68
N ARG A 251 15.93 -7.60 3.92
CA ARG A 251 15.77 -9.01 4.31
C ARG A 251 14.68 -9.70 3.50
N ALA A 252 13.55 -9.04 3.23
CA ALA A 252 12.48 -9.59 2.39
C ALA A 252 12.95 -9.87 0.95
N ALA A 253 13.71 -8.95 0.35
CA ALA A 253 14.31 -9.17 -0.97
C ALA A 253 15.34 -10.32 -0.96
N VAL A 254 16.17 -10.41 0.08
CA VAL A 254 17.13 -11.52 0.27
C VAL A 254 16.40 -12.84 0.45
N VAL A 255 15.30 -12.90 1.19
CA VAL A 255 14.46 -14.11 1.32
C VAL A 255 13.97 -14.58 -0.05
N HIS A 256 13.49 -13.67 -0.91
CA HIS A 256 13.07 -14.01 -2.26
C HIS A 256 14.19 -14.67 -3.06
N LEU A 257 15.41 -14.10 -3.01
CA LEU A 257 16.59 -14.69 -3.64
C LEU A 257 16.90 -16.07 -3.06
N MET A 258 16.97 -16.19 -1.74
CA MET A 258 17.33 -17.44 -1.05
C MET A 258 16.32 -18.55 -1.32
N PHE A 259 15.01 -18.23 -1.31
CA PHE A 259 13.97 -19.19 -1.65
C PHE A 259 14.21 -19.81 -3.03
N ASN A 260 14.48 -18.97 -4.04
CA ASN A 260 14.70 -19.45 -5.40
C ASN A 260 16.04 -20.17 -5.55
N VAL A 261 17.12 -19.66 -4.95
CA VAL A 261 18.46 -20.31 -5.03
C VAL A 261 18.46 -21.66 -4.33
N ILE A 262 17.92 -21.76 -3.10
CA ILE A 262 17.86 -23.04 -2.38
C ILE A 262 16.98 -24.03 -3.16
N GLY A 263 15.81 -23.56 -3.65
CA GLY A 263 14.92 -24.38 -4.47
C GLY A 263 15.61 -24.91 -5.72
N VAL A 264 16.36 -24.07 -6.44
CA VAL A 264 17.12 -24.48 -7.62
C VAL A 264 18.23 -25.47 -7.25
N VAL A 265 19.02 -25.19 -6.22
CA VAL A 265 20.12 -26.08 -5.81
C VAL A 265 19.60 -27.48 -5.48
N VAL A 266 18.53 -27.57 -4.68
CA VAL A 266 17.95 -28.86 -4.28
C VAL A 266 17.30 -29.57 -5.48
N LEU A 267 16.41 -28.91 -6.19
CA LEU A 267 15.65 -29.56 -7.28
C LEU A 267 16.51 -29.83 -8.54
N LEU A 268 17.53 -28.98 -8.81
CA LEU A 268 18.51 -29.26 -9.86
C LEU A 268 19.35 -30.50 -9.52
N THR A 269 19.76 -30.65 -8.24
CA THR A 269 20.47 -31.85 -7.79
C THR A 269 19.59 -33.09 -7.97
N VAL A 270 18.33 -33.05 -7.57
CA VAL A 270 17.37 -34.13 -7.79
C VAL A 270 17.20 -34.42 -9.29
N PHE A 271 17.05 -33.38 -10.12
CA PHE A 271 16.94 -33.50 -11.57
C PHE A 271 18.19 -34.19 -12.17
N CYS A 272 19.39 -33.80 -11.75
CA CYS A 272 20.64 -34.42 -12.22
C CYS A 272 20.74 -35.90 -11.81
N ILE A 273 20.35 -36.24 -10.59
CA ILE A 273 20.32 -37.61 -10.10
C ILE A 273 19.32 -38.46 -10.92
N VAL A 274 18.09 -37.95 -11.08
CA VAL A 274 17.06 -38.64 -11.88
C VAL A 274 17.51 -38.83 -13.34
N LYS A 275 18.11 -37.80 -13.93
CA LYS A 275 18.66 -37.87 -15.29
C LYS A 275 19.78 -38.90 -15.40
N ALA A 276 20.67 -38.97 -14.40
CA ALA A 276 21.83 -39.89 -14.42
C ALA A 276 21.43 -41.36 -14.16
N ILE A 277 20.48 -41.62 -13.24
CA ILE A 277 20.11 -42.97 -12.82
C ILE A 277 19.03 -43.55 -13.69
N PHE A 278 17.96 -42.79 -13.96
CA PHE A 278 16.77 -43.31 -14.63
C PHE A 278 16.73 -42.96 -16.14
N ALA A 279 17.48 -41.95 -16.57
CA ALA A 279 17.53 -41.44 -17.94
C ALA A 279 16.15 -41.41 -18.66
N PRO A 280 15.12 -40.74 -18.08
CA PRO A 280 13.76 -40.79 -18.59
C PRO A 280 13.70 -40.32 -20.03
N ALA A 281 13.07 -41.11 -20.93
CA ALA A 281 12.99 -40.82 -22.37
C ALA A 281 12.37 -39.44 -22.64
N ILE A 282 11.41 -38.99 -21.84
CA ILE A 282 10.74 -37.70 -21.94
C ILE A 282 11.74 -36.52 -21.93
N LEU A 283 12.89 -36.65 -21.26
CA LEU A 283 13.89 -35.58 -21.22
C LEU A 283 14.50 -35.26 -22.57
N ASN A 284 14.49 -36.24 -23.48
CA ASN A 284 15.00 -36.09 -24.85
C ASN A 284 13.90 -35.67 -25.84
N GLU A 285 12.64 -35.70 -25.45
CA GLU A 285 11.53 -35.23 -26.26
C GLU A 285 11.52 -33.70 -26.35
N SER A 286 10.93 -33.19 -27.45
CA SER A 286 10.71 -31.76 -27.62
C SER A 286 9.72 -31.23 -26.61
N ALA A 287 10.11 -30.19 -25.88
CA ALA A 287 9.25 -29.55 -24.92
C ALA A 287 8.07 -28.88 -25.64
N THR A 288 6.89 -29.04 -25.07
CA THR A 288 5.68 -28.35 -25.52
C THR A 288 5.42 -27.11 -24.63
N MET A 289 4.65 -26.14 -25.15
CA MET A 289 4.26 -24.99 -24.35
C MET A 289 3.55 -25.40 -23.05
N TYR A 290 2.66 -26.39 -23.14
CA TYR A 290 1.96 -26.97 -22.00
C TYR A 290 2.92 -27.68 -21.03
N GLY A 291 3.87 -28.46 -21.54
CA GLY A 291 4.88 -29.13 -20.73
C GLY A 291 5.79 -28.17 -19.98
N ILE A 292 6.10 -27.00 -20.58
CA ILE A 292 6.82 -25.90 -19.91
C ILE A 292 5.99 -25.32 -18.77
N ALA A 293 4.68 -25.09 -18.97
CA ALA A 293 3.79 -24.61 -17.92
C ALA A 293 3.69 -25.60 -16.73
N ILE A 294 3.61 -26.92 -17.04
CA ILE A 294 3.64 -27.98 -16.01
C ILE A 294 4.97 -27.93 -15.24
N ALA A 295 6.10 -27.91 -15.94
CA ALA A 295 7.43 -27.92 -15.32
C ALA A 295 7.61 -26.68 -14.42
N HIS A 296 7.16 -25.51 -14.88
CA HIS A 296 7.19 -24.26 -14.11
C HIS A 296 6.31 -24.35 -12.84
N SER A 297 5.09 -24.88 -12.96
CA SER A 297 4.20 -25.07 -11.82
C SER A 297 4.77 -26.09 -10.83
N LEU A 298 5.24 -27.23 -11.33
CA LEU A 298 5.80 -28.29 -10.49
C LEU A 298 7.02 -27.79 -9.71
N PHE A 299 7.93 -27.05 -10.36
CA PHE A 299 9.08 -26.45 -9.70
C PHE A 299 8.65 -25.53 -8.56
N ASN A 300 7.76 -24.55 -8.80
CA ASN A 300 7.34 -23.59 -7.78
C ASN A 300 6.54 -24.24 -6.64
N ILE A 301 5.68 -25.21 -6.94
CA ILE A 301 4.92 -25.96 -5.92
C ILE A 301 5.87 -26.79 -5.05
N LEU A 302 6.83 -27.51 -5.64
CA LEU A 302 7.80 -28.31 -4.88
C LEU A 302 8.71 -27.43 -4.03
N CYS A 303 9.21 -26.29 -4.56
CA CYS A 303 9.98 -25.33 -3.78
C CYS A 303 9.17 -24.81 -2.58
N THR A 304 7.91 -24.46 -2.81
CA THR A 304 7.03 -23.97 -1.75
C THR A 304 6.73 -25.06 -0.71
N ALA A 305 6.39 -26.26 -1.14
CA ALA A 305 6.11 -27.38 -0.24
C ALA A 305 7.32 -27.71 0.66
N MET A 306 8.54 -27.57 0.12
CA MET A 306 9.78 -27.79 0.86
C MET A 306 10.12 -26.64 1.82
N LEU A 307 9.94 -25.38 1.40
CA LEU A 307 10.44 -24.22 2.12
C LEU A 307 9.38 -23.49 2.95
N LEU A 308 8.09 -23.68 2.70
CA LEU A 308 7.02 -23.08 3.50
C LEU A 308 7.07 -23.50 4.99
N PRO A 309 7.28 -24.80 5.31
CA PRO A 309 7.52 -25.21 6.71
C PRO A 309 8.83 -24.66 7.29
N ALA A 310 9.81 -24.36 6.43
CA ALA A 310 11.13 -23.84 6.80
C ALA A 310 11.22 -22.30 6.81
N GLY A 311 10.10 -21.59 6.82
CA GLY A 311 10.05 -20.12 6.82
C GLY A 311 10.90 -19.46 7.92
N ASN A 312 10.94 -20.06 9.12
CA ASN A 312 11.80 -19.63 10.22
C ASN A 312 13.30 -19.73 9.89
N LEU A 313 13.69 -20.71 9.08
CA LEU A 313 15.08 -20.87 8.66
C LEU A 313 15.45 -19.77 7.66
N LEU A 314 14.58 -19.47 6.71
CA LEU A 314 14.78 -18.37 5.73
C LEU A 314 14.87 -17.02 6.44
N GLU A 315 14.02 -16.77 7.43
CA GLU A 315 14.04 -15.56 8.25
C GLU A 315 15.41 -15.42 8.98
N LYS A 316 15.84 -16.46 9.69
CA LYS A 316 17.15 -16.47 10.37
C LYS A 316 18.35 -16.26 9.43
N LEU A 317 18.30 -16.88 8.25
CA LEU A 317 19.35 -16.71 7.25
C LEU A 317 19.34 -15.28 6.70
N ALA A 318 18.19 -14.68 6.42
CA ALA A 318 18.08 -13.31 5.96
C ALA A 318 18.59 -12.31 7.01
N ILE A 319 18.28 -12.52 8.30
CA ILE A 319 18.80 -11.71 9.41
C ILE A 319 20.33 -11.84 9.49
N ARG A 320 20.89 -13.04 9.26
CA ARG A 320 22.34 -13.24 9.27
C ARG A 320 23.05 -12.56 8.09
N MET A 321 22.41 -12.51 6.91
CA MET A 321 22.95 -11.84 5.72
C MET A 321 22.82 -10.32 5.79
N VAL A 322 21.78 -9.82 6.45
CA VAL A 322 21.53 -8.39 6.68
C VAL A 322 21.41 -8.17 8.19
N PRO A 323 22.52 -8.05 8.91
CA PRO A 323 22.53 -7.93 10.37
C PRO A 323 22.00 -6.56 10.83
N ASP A 324 21.57 -6.49 12.11
CA ASP A 324 21.19 -5.23 12.73
C ASP A 324 22.46 -4.38 12.97
N ALA A 325 22.41 -3.07 12.64
CA ALA A 325 23.47 -2.15 13.02
C ALA A 325 23.33 -1.79 14.50
N ALA A 326 24.45 -1.45 15.14
CA ALA A 326 24.51 -1.17 16.58
C ALA A 326 23.89 0.18 17.00
N HIS A 327 23.37 0.99 16.09
CA HIS A 327 22.72 2.27 16.38
C HIS A 327 21.22 2.22 15.97
N LYS A 328 20.36 2.60 16.92
CA LYS A 328 19.01 3.09 16.63
C LYS A 328 19.19 4.47 15.95
N GLU A 329 19.05 4.53 14.65
CA GLU A 329 18.67 5.78 14.00
C GLU A 329 17.16 5.97 14.29
N ASP A 330 16.81 7.12 14.83
CA ASP A 330 15.43 7.62 14.74
C ASP A 330 15.18 7.79 13.23
N ALA A 331 14.57 6.80 12.63
CA ALA A 331 14.28 6.81 11.21
C ALA A 331 13.18 7.86 11.00
N ALA A 332 13.53 8.96 10.34
CA ALA A 332 12.55 9.88 9.80
C ALA A 332 11.48 9.07 9.04
N VAL A 333 10.22 9.39 9.26
CA VAL A 333 9.11 8.69 8.59
C VAL A 333 9.16 9.05 7.11
N GLU A 334 9.50 8.07 6.27
CA GLU A 334 9.50 8.23 4.81
C GLU A 334 8.37 7.41 4.21
N LEU A 335 7.54 8.05 3.38
CA LEU A 335 6.54 7.38 2.56
C LEU A 335 7.21 6.76 1.32
N ASP A 336 6.93 5.49 1.06
CA ASP A 336 7.60 4.75 -0.01
C ASP A 336 7.03 5.10 -1.39
N GLU A 337 7.79 5.86 -2.21
CA GLU A 337 7.37 6.29 -3.55
C GLU A 337 7.06 5.12 -4.50
N ARG A 338 7.54 3.91 -4.24
CA ARG A 338 7.25 2.72 -5.05
C ARG A 338 5.78 2.31 -4.95
N LEU A 339 5.12 2.66 -3.85
CA LEU A 339 3.70 2.40 -3.65
C LEU A 339 2.80 3.35 -4.45
N LEU A 340 3.32 4.46 -4.99
CA LEU A 340 2.58 5.36 -5.87
C LEU A 340 2.01 4.65 -7.11
N ALA A 341 2.63 3.57 -7.56
CA ALA A 341 2.12 2.75 -8.64
C ALA A 341 0.80 2.03 -8.27
N THR A 342 0.51 1.87 -6.97
CA THR A 342 -0.67 1.19 -6.46
C THR A 342 -1.40 2.10 -5.47
N PRO A 343 -2.30 2.99 -5.95
CA PRO A 343 -2.89 4.08 -5.16
C PRO A 343 -3.57 3.64 -3.86
N SER A 344 -4.30 2.53 -3.85
CA SER A 344 -4.95 1.99 -2.65
C SER A 344 -3.96 1.65 -1.52
N LEU A 345 -2.73 1.27 -1.88
CA LEU A 345 -1.68 0.92 -0.92
C LEU A 345 -0.91 2.14 -0.46
N ALA A 346 -0.68 3.08 -1.37
CA ALA A 346 -0.12 4.39 -1.06
C ALA A 346 -0.98 5.13 -0.03
N LEU A 347 -2.30 5.16 -0.22
CA LEU A 347 -3.27 5.75 0.72
C LEU A 347 -3.26 5.05 2.08
N ARG A 348 -3.14 3.72 2.09
CA ARG A 348 -3.02 2.99 3.37
C ARG A 348 -1.76 3.39 4.15
N GLN A 349 -0.65 3.60 3.48
CA GLN A 349 0.57 4.09 4.13
C GLN A 349 0.38 5.53 4.63
N CYS A 350 -0.22 6.42 3.82
CA CYS A 350 -0.56 7.77 4.26
C CYS A 350 -1.47 7.76 5.49
N ARG A 351 -2.51 6.92 5.50
CA ARG A 351 -3.44 6.76 6.64
C ARG A 351 -2.71 6.31 7.91
N ALA A 352 -1.77 5.38 7.82
CA ALA A 352 -1.00 4.92 8.96
C ALA A 352 -0.17 6.07 9.58
N VAL A 353 0.53 6.85 8.74
CA VAL A 353 1.32 8.01 9.20
C VAL A 353 0.40 9.13 9.73
N ALA A 354 -0.76 9.36 9.11
CA ALA A 354 -1.74 10.32 9.61
C ALA A 354 -2.35 9.90 10.97
N ASN A 355 -2.46 8.60 11.24
CA ASN A 355 -2.86 8.10 12.56
C ASN A 355 -1.78 8.43 13.62
N ASP A 356 -0.49 8.20 13.31
CA ASP A 356 0.61 8.57 14.20
C ASP A 356 0.65 10.11 14.45
N MET A 357 0.33 10.90 13.42
CA MET A 357 0.19 12.36 13.52
C MET A 357 -0.96 12.76 14.46
N ALA A 358 -2.12 12.10 14.35
CA ALA A 358 -3.27 12.38 15.20
C ALA A 358 -2.95 12.11 16.69
N GLU A 359 -2.34 10.96 17.00
CA GLU A 359 -1.89 10.64 18.35
C GLU A 359 -0.86 11.66 18.86
N CYS A 360 0.00 12.19 17.98
CA CYS A 360 1.00 13.19 18.31
C CYS A 360 0.35 14.54 18.65
N ALA A 361 -0.58 15.03 17.82
CA ALA A 361 -1.28 16.29 18.00
C ALA A 361 -2.15 16.28 19.27
N VAL A 362 -2.88 15.20 19.53
CA VAL A 362 -3.68 15.03 20.74
C VAL A 362 -2.80 15.05 21.99
N ARG A 363 -1.69 14.32 21.99
CA ARG A 363 -0.75 14.29 23.11
C ARG A 363 -0.10 15.66 23.35
N ALA A 364 0.25 16.40 22.29
CA ALA A 364 0.80 17.76 22.42
C ALA A 364 -0.18 18.67 23.15
N LEU A 365 -1.46 18.67 22.77
CA LEU A 365 -2.46 19.52 23.41
C LEU A 365 -2.82 19.06 24.82
N GLU A 366 -2.90 17.77 25.11
CA GLU A 366 -3.09 17.25 26.46
C GLU A 366 -1.95 17.69 27.40
N ASN A 367 -0.70 17.64 26.92
CA ASN A 367 0.45 18.14 27.66
C ASN A 367 0.41 19.65 27.82
N ALA A 368 -0.07 20.42 26.84
CA ALA A 368 -0.24 21.88 26.96
C ALA A 368 -1.32 22.26 27.98
N LEU A 369 -2.45 21.54 28.02
CA LEU A 369 -3.46 21.69 29.05
C LEU A 369 -2.90 21.40 30.45
N ALA A 370 -2.03 20.40 30.58
CA ALA A 370 -1.35 20.13 31.84
C ALA A 370 -0.35 21.26 32.23
N ALA A 371 0.40 21.78 31.25
CA ALA A 371 1.35 22.87 31.43
C ALA A 371 0.66 24.18 31.84
N SER A 372 -0.56 24.45 31.36
CA SER A 372 -1.35 25.63 31.75
C SER A 372 -1.67 25.68 33.26
N THR A 373 -1.65 24.52 33.93
CA THR A 373 -1.85 24.42 35.39
C THR A 373 -0.55 24.18 36.15
N HIS A 374 0.37 23.42 35.58
CA HIS A 374 1.65 23.01 36.19
C HIS A 374 2.75 23.00 35.13
N TYR A 375 3.28 24.17 34.81
CA TYR A 375 4.38 24.30 33.88
C TYR A 375 5.65 23.59 34.37
N THR A 376 6.27 22.84 33.49
CA THR A 376 7.64 22.30 33.63
C THR A 376 8.41 22.38 32.30
N PRO A 377 9.73 22.64 32.32
CA PRO A 377 10.53 22.65 31.09
C PRO A 377 10.44 21.35 30.31
N VAL A 378 10.29 20.21 30.98
CA VAL A 378 10.16 18.90 30.35
C VAL A 378 8.87 18.79 29.52
N LEU A 379 7.76 19.33 30.03
CA LEU A 379 6.51 19.40 29.27
C LEU A 379 6.66 20.32 28.05
N ALA A 380 7.31 21.49 28.25
CA ALA A 380 7.56 22.43 27.15
C ALA A 380 8.37 21.81 26.02
N ASP A 381 9.47 21.12 26.32
CA ASP A 381 10.29 20.43 25.35
C ASP A 381 9.51 19.31 24.64
N SER A 382 8.65 18.57 25.36
CA SER A 382 7.82 17.53 24.78
C SER A 382 6.77 18.08 23.82
N ILE A 383 6.11 19.19 24.16
CA ILE A 383 5.08 19.82 23.34
C ILE A 383 5.68 20.31 22.02
N ARG A 384 6.82 21.03 22.08
CA ARG A 384 7.52 21.50 20.89
C ARG A 384 8.03 20.35 20.00
N ALA A 385 8.54 19.28 20.63
CA ALA A 385 8.98 18.10 19.87
C ALA A 385 7.81 17.35 19.22
N ASP A 386 6.61 17.39 19.79
CA ASP A 386 5.41 16.80 19.19
C ASP A 386 4.88 17.67 18.04
N GLU A 387 4.95 19.00 18.16
CA GLU A 387 4.59 19.93 17.09
C GLU A 387 5.56 19.84 15.92
N ASP A 388 6.88 19.91 16.14
CA ASP A 388 7.91 19.69 15.10
C ASP A 388 7.67 18.36 14.32
N ARG A 389 7.15 17.34 15.00
CA ARG A 389 6.78 16.07 14.35
C ARG A 389 5.49 16.16 13.54
N CYS A 390 4.49 16.88 14.02
CA CYS A 390 3.24 17.08 13.28
C CYS A 390 3.49 17.84 11.99
N ASP A 391 4.29 18.91 12.04
CA ASP A 391 4.76 19.65 10.85
C ASP A 391 5.44 18.74 9.84
N HIS A 392 6.39 17.93 10.31
CA HIS A 392 7.07 16.97 9.44
C HIS A 392 6.11 15.96 8.81
N TYR A 393 5.13 15.46 9.56
CA TYR A 393 4.13 14.53 9.04
C TYR A 393 3.23 15.19 8.00
N GLU A 394 2.80 16.44 8.22
CA GLU A 394 2.00 17.19 7.25
C GLU A 394 2.74 17.34 5.92
N ASP A 395 3.99 17.82 5.94
CA ASP A 395 4.83 17.99 4.77
C ASP A 395 5.02 16.68 3.99
N VAL A 396 5.34 15.60 4.69
CA VAL A 396 5.60 14.28 4.07
C VAL A 396 4.33 13.71 3.46
N ILE A 397 3.21 13.72 4.20
CA ILE A 397 1.93 13.19 3.71
C ILE A 397 1.40 14.07 2.58
N GLY A 398 1.40 15.40 2.75
CA GLY A 398 0.90 16.36 1.76
C GLY A 398 1.64 16.24 0.43
N THR A 399 2.98 16.25 0.47
CA THR A 399 3.83 16.07 -0.72
C THR A 399 3.56 14.72 -1.41
N TYR A 400 3.38 13.66 -0.63
CA TYR A 400 3.13 12.33 -1.18
C TYR A 400 1.73 12.22 -1.82
N LEU A 401 0.70 12.77 -1.19
CA LEU A 401 -0.66 12.82 -1.72
C LEU A 401 -0.73 13.64 -3.02
N VAL A 402 0.03 14.73 -3.14
CA VAL A 402 0.15 15.50 -4.39
C VAL A 402 0.78 14.64 -5.49
N LYS A 403 1.86 13.88 -5.20
CA LYS A 403 2.45 12.94 -6.17
C LYS A 403 1.47 11.83 -6.55
N LEU A 404 0.68 11.34 -5.59
CA LEU A 404 -0.32 10.30 -5.80
C LEU A 404 -1.46 10.79 -6.69
N SER A 405 -1.90 12.05 -6.55
CA SER A 405 -2.97 12.66 -7.38
C SER A 405 -2.62 12.73 -8.86
N ALA A 406 -1.33 12.71 -9.21
CA ALA A 406 -0.87 12.62 -10.60
C ALA A 406 -1.03 11.20 -11.20
N GLN A 407 -1.30 10.19 -10.38
CA GLN A 407 -1.57 8.82 -10.82
C GLN A 407 -3.06 8.65 -11.19
N LYS A 408 -3.34 7.56 -11.93
CA LYS A 408 -4.73 7.20 -12.24
C LYS A 408 -5.38 6.52 -11.03
N MET A 409 -6.11 7.28 -10.25
CA MET A 409 -6.89 6.80 -9.10
C MET A 409 -8.32 6.48 -9.49
N GLY A 410 -8.96 5.55 -8.73
CA GLY A 410 -10.40 5.36 -8.74
C GLY A 410 -11.12 6.48 -7.96
N GLU A 411 -12.44 6.55 -8.08
CA GLU A 411 -13.27 7.56 -7.40
C GLU A 411 -13.11 7.49 -5.87
N ALA A 412 -13.23 6.29 -5.29
CA ALA A 412 -13.06 6.08 -3.85
C ALA A 412 -11.64 6.41 -3.34
N GLU A 413 -10.60 6.14 -4.15
CA GLU A 413 -9.22 6.48 -3.81
C GLU A 413 -8.99 8.00 -3.84
N SER A 414 -9.63 8.70 -4.79
CA SER A 414 -9.58 10.17 -4.88
C SER A 414 -10.31 10.84 -3.72
N GLU A 415 -11.43 10.26 -3.28
CA GLU A 415 -12.18 10.72 -2.10
C GLU A 415 -11.33 10.55 -0.83
N GLU A 416 -10.73 9.38 -0.60
CA GLU A 416 -9.86 9.11 0.55
C GLU A 416 -8.62 10.02 0.56
N ALA A 417 -7.99 10.27 -0.60
CA ALA A 417 -6.86 11.19 -0.71
C ALA A 417 -7.26 12.63 -0.33
N THR A 418 -8.44 13.06 -0.75
CA THR A 418 -8.97 14.40 -0.45
C THR A 418 -9.32 14.54 1.04
N GLU A 419 -9.91 13.52 1.64
CA GLU A 419 -10.18 13.45 3.07
C GLU A 419 -8.90 13.59 3.88
N LEU A 420 -7.89 12.76 3.58
CA LEU A 420 -6.60 12.80 4.27
C LEU A 420 -5.94 14.18 4.15
N LEU A 421 -5.95 14.78 2.96
CA LEU A 421 -5.31 16.07 2.73
C LEU A 421 -5.96 17.19 3.55
N LYS A 422 -7.27 17.15 3.77
CA LYS A 422 -7.97 18.09 4.65
C LYS A 422 -7.63 17.85 6.11
N THR A 423 -7.67 16.58 6.53
CA THR A 423 -7.52 16.21 7.95
C THR A 423 -6.11 16.47 8.48
N ILE A 424 -5.04 16.27 7.66
CA ILE A 424 -3.67 16.54 8.12
C ILE A 424 -3.47 18.02 8.47
N GLY A 425 -4.07 18.94 7.71
CA GLY A 425 -4.01 20.37 8.03
C GLY A 425 -4.76 20.73 9.32
N ASP A 426 -5.89 20.06 9.63
CA ASP A 426 -6.57 20.26 10.92
C ASP A 426 -5.78 19.67 12.10
N LEU A 427 -5.08 18.55 11.90
CA LEU A 427 -4.21 17.94 12.92
C LEU A 427 -2.98 18.79 13.21
N GLU A 428 -2.36 19.39 12.18
CA GLU A 428 -1.24 20.33 12.34
C GLU A 428 -1.70 21.55 13.15
N ARG A 429 -2.88 22.14 12.84
CA ARG A 429 -3.44 23.25 13.59
C ARG A 429 -3.70 22.93 15.06
N ILE A 430 -4.12 21.71 15.38
CA ILE A 430 -4.26 21.28 16.78
C ILE A 430 -2.91 21.30 17.50
N SER A 431 -1.83 20.87 16.86
CA SER A 431 -0.49 20.91 17.45
C SER A 431 0.07 22.33 17.57
N ASP A 432 -0.20 23.21 16.59
CA ASP A 432 0.11 24.66 16.67
C ASP A 432 -0.56 25.30 17.88
N HIS A 433 -1.85 25.03 18.10
CA HIS A 433 -2.58 25.54 19.27
C HIS A 433 -2.03 24.99 20.57
N ALA A 434 -1.46 23.79 20.60
CA ALA A 434 -0.78 23.27 21.78
C ALA A 434 0.45 24.13 22.16
N VAL A 435 1.22 24.59 21.17
CA VAL A 435 2.35 25.50 21.39
C VAL A 435 1.85 26.88 21.88
N ASN A 436 0.77 27.41 21.29
CA ASN A 436 0.19 28.69 21.73
C ASN A 436 -0.30 28.62 23.20
N VAL A 437 -0.94 27.52 23.60
CA VAL A 437 -1.34 27.26 24.98
C VAL A 437 -0.13 27.16 25.91
N LEU A 438 0.95 26.53 25.46
CA LEU A 438 2.23 26.47 26.18
C LEU A 438 2.83 27.87 26.36
N GLU A 439 2.88 28.69 25.31
CA GLU A 439 3.39 30.06 25.36
C GLU A 439 2.61 30.91 26.35
N SER A 440 1.27 30.74 26.40
CA SER A 440 0.43 31.35 27.42
C SER A 440 0.83 30.96 28.87
N ALA A 441 1.17 29.69 29.07
CA ALA A 441 1.65 29.19 30.37
C ALA A 441 3.04 29.73 30.72
N GLU A 442 3.95 29.82 29.73
CA GLU A 442 5.29 30.41 29.88
C GLU A 442 5.20 31.91 30.22
N GLU A 443 4.30 32.64 29.56
CA GLU A 443 4.08 34.07 29.85
C GLU A 443 3.58 34.30 31.27
N LEU A 444 2.60 33.48 31.73
CA LEU A 444 2.12 33.55 33.12
C LEU A 444 3.26 33.37 34.13
N GLN A 445 4.11 32.35 33.86
CA GLN A 445 5.24 32.05 34.74
C GLN A 445 6.30 33.17 34.71
N ALA A 446 6.71 33.61 33.49
CA ALA A 446 7.75 34.62 33.34
C ALA A 446 7.39 35.97 33.94
N LYS A 447 6.11 36.34 33.88
CA LYS A 447 5.60 37.60 34.46
C LYS A 447 5.11 37.46 35.91
N GLY A 448 5.13 36.27 36.49
CA GLY A 448 4.63 35.99 37.84
C GLY A 448 3.11 36.24 37.98
N LEU A 449 2.36 36.08 36.88
CA LEU A 449 0.91 36.27 36.85
C LEU A 449 0.20 34.99 37.27
N SER A 450 -0.99 35.13 37.80
CA SER A 450 -1.85 33.99 38.15
C SER A 450 -3.32 34.33 37.94
N PHE A 451 -4.09 33.35 37.52
CA PHE A 451 -5.54 33.48 37.44
C PHE A 451 -6.18 33.38 38.81
N SER A 452 -7.31 34.06 38.99
CA SER A 452 -8.11 33.96 40.22
C SER A 452 -8.61 32.53 40.47
N GLY A 453 -8.99 32.19 41.72
CA GLY A 453 -9.50 30.86 42.03
C GLY A 453 -10.73 30.47 41.20
N SER A 454 -11.63 31.42 40.94
CA SER A 454 -12.80 31.21 40.08
C SER A 454 -12.42 30.99 38.62
N ALA A 455 -11.48 31.77 38.07
CA ALA A 455 -11.00 31.59 36.71
C ALA A 455 -10.31 30.23 36.53
N ARG A 456 -9.52 29.78 37.51
CA ARG A 456 -8.91 28.43 37.46
C ARG A 456 -9.94 27.32 37.46
N ALA A 457 -11.01 27.44 38.25
CA ALA A 457 -12.10 26.46 38.27
C ALA A 457 -12.86 26.42 36.91
N GLU A 458 -13.10 27.59 36.29
CA GLU A 458 -13.69 27.69 34.94
C GLU A 458 -12.77 27.06 33.91
N LEU A 459 -11.45 27.29 33.95
CA LEU A 459 -10.48 26.71 33.04
C LEU A 459 -10.41 25.19 33.15
N ILE A 460 -10.55 24.61 34.33
CA ILE A 460 -10.62 23.16 34.52
C ILE A 460 -11.83 22.59 33.77
N THR A 461 -13.01 23.22 33.93
CA THR A 461 -14.24 22.77 33.21
C THR A 461 -14.05 22.80 31.68
N LEU A 462 -13.48 23.91 31.16
CA LEU A 462 -13.19 24.00 29.72
C LEU A 462 -12.15 22.96 29.27
N SER A 463 -11.07 22.76 30.05
CA SER A 463 -10.03 21.78 29.75
C SER A 463 -10.57 20.34 29.71
N ASP A 464 -11.52 20.01 30.57
CA ASP A 464 -12.17 18.69 30.58
C ASP A 464 -13.06 18.51 29.33
N ALA A 465 -13.78 19.54 28.89
CA ALA A 465 -14.53 19.51 27.63
C ALA A 465 -13.62 19.37 26.39
N ILE A 466 -12.47 20.07 26.40
CA ILE A 466 -11.46 19.97 25.35
C ILE A 466 -10.85 18.55 25.29
N ARG A 467 -10.54 17.93 26.43
CA ARG A 467 -10.05 16.53 26.43
C ARG A 467 -11.08 15.56 25.87
N GLU A 468 -12.37 15.74 26.20
CA GLU A 468 -13.41 14.87 25.67
C GLU A 468 -13.55 15.04 24.15
N ILE A 469 -13.57 16.28 23.63
CA ILE A 469 -13.70 16.50 22.18
C ILE A 469 -12.49 15.99 21.40
N LEU A 470 -11.27 16.12 21.92
CA LEU A 470 -10.06 15.54 21.35
C LEU A 470 -10.16 14.02 21.26
N SER A 471 -10.53 13.37 22.36
CA SER A 471 -10.68 11.91 22.39
C SER A 471 -11.76 11.40 21.43
N LEU A 472 -12.87 12.14 21.29
CA LEU A 472 -13.92 11.83 20.33
C LEU A 472 -13.45 11.99 18.87
N ALA A 473 -12.74 13.09 18.55
CA ALA A 473 -12.21 13.34 17.22
C ALA A 473 -11.12 12.33 16.85
N GLU A 474 -10.21 12.00 17.77
CA GLU A 474 -9.19 10.96 17.60
C GLU A 474 -9.83 9.59 17.35
N THR A 475 -10.78 9.17 18.18
CA THR A 475 -11.51 7.90 18.01
C THR A 475 -12.22 7.85 16.67
N ALA A 476 -12.90 8.92 16.28
CA ALA A 476 -13.58 9.04 14.99
C ALA A 476 -12.60 8.86 13.82
N PHE A 477 -11.44 9.52 13.87
CA PHE A 477 -10.45 9.46 12.81
C PHE A 477 -9.73 8.11 12.75
N LEU A 478 -9.19 7.62 13.88
CA LEU A 478 -8.41 6.38 13.94
C LEU A 478 -9.24 5.15 13.56
N HIS A 479 -10.50 5.11 13.98
CA HIS A 479 -11.37 3.95 13.80
C HIS A 479 -12.46 4.15 12.74
N GLN A 480 -12.52 5.31 12.09
CA GLN A 480 -13.59 5.69 11.16
C GLN A 480 -14.97 5.54 11.82
N ASP A 481 -15.05 5.93 13.11
CA ASP A 481 -16.24 5.78 13.94
C ASP A 481 -17.18 6.99 13.76
N VAL A 482 -18.20 6.79 12.93
CA VAL A 482 -19.23 7.82 12.67
C VAL A 482 -20.03 8.16 13.91
N GLU A 483 -20.21 7.22 14.86
CA GLU A 483 -20.97 7.51 16.09
C GLU A 483 -20.18 8.43 17.02
N ALA A 484 -18.86 8.23 17.14
CA ALA A 484 -17.97 9.15 17.83
C ALA A 484 -17.97 10.53 17.14
N ALA A 485 -17.83 10.56 15.80
CA ALA A 485 -17.86 11.79 15.01
C ALA A 485 -19.13 12.61 15.23
N MET A 486 -20.30 11.98 15.30
CA MET A 486 -21.58 12.65 15.56
C MET A 486 -21.74 13.24 16.97
N LYS A 487 -20.82 12.95 17.90
CA LYS A 487 -20.81 13.52 19.26
C LYS A 487 -19.95 14.79 19.33
N VAL A 488 -19.05 15.00 18.38
CA VAL A 488 -18.09 16.12 18.38
C VAL A 488 -18.80 17.45 18.22
N GLU A 489 -19.63 17.61 17.20
CA GLU A 489 -20.31 18.87 16.89
C GLU A 489 -21.21 19.41 18.01
N PRO A 490 -22.02 18.58 18.73
CA PRO A 490 -22.75 19.07 19.91
C PRO A 490 -21.85 19.55 21.05
N LEU A 491 -20.68 18.94 21.23
CA LEU A 491 -19.72 19.32 22.28
C LEU A 491 -18.97 20.61 21.89
N GLU A 492 -18.59 20.77 20.61
CA GLU A 492 -18.01 22.01 20.08
C GLU A 492 -18.89 23.21 20.39
N GLN A 493 -20.20 23.14 20.13
CA GLN A 493 -21.16 24.20 20.44
C GLN A 493 -21.25 24.54 21.94
N VAL A 494 -21.05 23.54 22.81
CA VAL A 494 -20.97 23.76 24.25
C VAL A 494 -19.66 24.49 24.61
N ILE A 495 -18.54 24.11 24.01
CA ILE A 495 -17.24 24.75 24.20
C ILE A 495 -17.29 26.24 23.79
N ASP A 496 -17.91 26.53 22.64
CA ASP A 496 -18.12 27.91 22.17
C ASP A 496 -18.97 28.71 23.16
N THR A 497 -20.04 28.13 23.69
CA THR A 497 -20.88 28.74 24.74
C THR A 497 -20.08 29.00 26.01
N LEU A 498 -19.24 28.05 26.46
CA LEU A 498 -18.38 28.19 27.62
C LEU A 498 -17.37 29.33 27.44
N LYS A 499 -16.71 29.41 26.28
CA LYS A 499 -15.76 30.48 25.95
C LYS A 499 -16.40 31.87 26.12
N GLU A 500 -17.57 32.11 25.53
CA GLU A 500 -18.26 33.40 25.60
C GLU A 500 -18.72 33.74 27.03
N GLU A 501 -19.17 32.75 27.79
CA GLU A 501 -19.53 32.96 29.19
C GLU A 501 -18.28 33.26 30.03
N MET A 502 -17.20 32.52 29.89
CA MET A 502 -15.93 32.71 30.59
C MET A 502 -15.31 34.09 30.28
N ARG A 503 -15.40 34.52 29.00
CA ARG A 503 -14.99 35.86 28.58
C ARG A 503 -15.79 36.95 29.29
N THR A 504 -17.10 36.80 29.33
CA THR A 504 -18.00 37.74 30.02
C THR A 504 -17.69 37.81 31.52
N ARG A 505 -17.51 36.67 32.18
CA ARG A 505 -17.15 36.58 33.61
C ARG A 505 -15.77 37.21 33.89
N HIS A 506 -14.84 37.07 32.96
CA HIS A 506 -13.51 37.68 33.09
C HIS A 506 -13.57 39.21 33.02
N ILE A 507 -14.37 39.80 32.15
CA ILE A 507 -14.61 41.24 32.08
C ILE A 507 -15.17 41.77 33.42
N LEU A 508 -16.11 41.05 34.01
CA LEU A 508 -16.65 41.40 35.32
C LEU A 508 -15.57 41.37 36.43
N ARG A 509 -14.69 40.35 36.44
CA ARG A 509 -13.55 40.23 37.36
C ARG A 509 -12.56 41.39 37.20
N MET A 510 -12.28 41.82 35.95
CA MET A 510 -11.43 42.99 35.69
C MET A 510 -12.07 44.30 36.25
N GLN A 511 -13.36 44.49 36.00
CA GLN A 511 -14.08 45.66 36.53
C GLN A 511 -14.09 45.72 38.07
N GLN A 512 -14.05 44.56 38.72
CA GLN A 512 -13.98 44.44 40.18
C GLN A 512 -12.55 44.51 40.74
N GLY A 513 -11.55 44.70 39.90
CA GLY A 513 -10.14 44.72 40.32
C GLY A 513 -9.58 43.37 40.79
N GLN A 514 -10.25 42.26 40.47
CA GLN A 514 -9.86 40.90 40.85
C GLN A 514 -8.86 40.26 39.88
N CYS A 515 -8.57 40.92 38.77
CA CYS A 515 -7.67 40.42 37.72
C CYS A 515 -6.89 41.60 37.11
N SER A 516 -5.61 41.39 36.79
CA SER A 516 -4.81 42.38 36.05
C SER A 516 -5.18 42.39 34.56
N ILE A 517 -4.96 43.51 33.90
CA ILE A 517 -5.17 43.66 32.46
C ILE A 517 -4.25 42.68 31.70
N GLU A 518 -3.00 42.52 32.13
CA GLU A 518 -2.01 41.63 31.54
C GLU A 518 -2.45 40.17 31.60
N ALA A 519 -2.95 39.69 32.78
CA ALA A 519 -3.53 38.36 32.88
C ALA A 519 -4.80 38.20 32.00
N GLY A 520 -5.48 39.32 31.70
CA GLY A 520 -6.64 39.36 30.84
C GLY A 520 -6.32 39.07 29.38
N PHE A 521 -5.18 39.53 28.87
CA PHE A 521 -4.72 39.19 27.50
C PHE A 521 -4.41 37.70 27.39
N VAL A 522 -3.59 37.18 28.31
CA VAL A 522 -3.25 35.74 28.32
C VAL A 522 -4.51 34.86 28.44
N TRP A 523 -5.49 35.29 29.25
CA TRP A 523 -6.78 34.60 29.36
C TRP A 523 -7.55 34.57 28.03
N SER A 524 -7.58 35.71 27.33
CA SER A 524 -8.30 35.81 26.03
C SER A 524 -7.65 34.95 24.95
N ASP A 525 -6.31 34.93 24.89
CA ASP A 525 -5.57 34.12 23.92
C ASP A 525 -5.77 32.64 24.21
N LEU A 526 -5.62 32.21 25.46
CA LEU A 526 -5.85 30.82 25.87
C LEU A 526 -7.27 30.33 25.54
N LEU A 527 -8.31 31.14 25.79
CA LEU A 527 -9.69 30.78 25.45
C LEU A 527 -9.88 30.65 23.92
N THR A 528 -9.20 31.51 23.16
CA THR A 528 -9.29 31.49 21.69
C THR A 528 -8.60 30.25 21.11
N ASP A 529 -7.42 29.88 21.60
CA ASP A 529 -6.70 28.72 21.14
C ASP A 529 -7.45 27.41 21.47
N LEU A 530 -8.05 27.32 22.64
CA LEU A 530 -8.84 26.14 23.03
C LEU A 530 -10.12 26.01 22.22
N GLU A 531 -10.81 27.09 21.89
CA GLU A 531 -12.00 27.05 21.03
C GLU A 531 -11.63 26.70 19.61
N ARG A 532 -10.57 27.30 19.04
CA ARG A 532 -10.10 26.92 17.69
C ARG A 532 -9.71 25.46 17.60
N THR A 533 -9.15 24.90 18.67
CA THR A 533 -8.91 23.45 18.74
C THR A 533 -10.20 22.65 18.58
N SER A 534 -11.30 23.08 19.23
CA SER A 534 -12.60 22.40 19.09
C SER A 534 -13.16 22.52 17.67
N ASP A 535 -12.94 23.65 16.99
CA ASP A 535 -13.31 23.84 15.58
C ASP A 535 -12.58 22.83 14.68
N HIS A 536 -11.26 22.63 14.87
CA HIS A 536 -10.50 21.65 14.09
C HIS A 536 -10.94 20.22 14.40
N CYS A 537 -11.30 19.89 15.65
CA CYS A 537 -11.92 18.61 15.98
C CYS A 537 -13.24 18.38 15.24
N SER A 538 -14.08 19.44 15.12
CA SER A 538 -15.33 19.38 14.38
C SER A 538 -15.10 19.17 12.87
N ASN A 539 -14.09 19.81 12.28
CA ASN A 539 -13.71 19.59 10.88
C ASN A 539 -13.28 18.14 10.64
N ILE A 540 -12.43 17.57 11.51
CA ILE A 540 -11.99 16.18 11.42
C ILE A 540 -13.20 15.22 11.49
N ALA A 541 -14.10 15.43 12.47
CA ALA A 541 -15.30 14.62 12.61
C ALA A 541 -16.23 14.74 11.40
N GLY A 542 -16.37 15.94 10.85
CA GLY A 542 -17.14 16.20 9.63
C GLY A 542 -16.56 15.47 8.42
N CYS A 543 -15.23 15.41 8.26
CA CYS A 543 -14.57 14.63 7.20
C CYS A 543 -14.88 13.14 7.31
N VAL A 544 -14.91 12.58 8.53
CA VAL A 544 -15.26 11.17 8.75
C VAL A 544 -16.73 10.88 8.39
N ILE A 545 -17.66 11.81 8.72
CA ILE A 545 -19.07 11.68 8.37
C ILE A 545 -19.27 11.78 6.85
N ASP A 546 -18.62 12.75 6.19
CA ASP A 546 -18.70 12.95 4.74
C ASP A 546 -18.18 11.72 3.98
N ALA A 547 -17.06 11.16 4.42
CA ALA A 547 -16.51 9.92 3.84
C ALA A 547 -17.49 8.75 3.94
N ALA A 548 -18.17 8.60 5.08
CA ALA A 548 -19.15 7.54 5.29
C ALA A 548 -20.42 7.71 4.42
N GLN A 549 -20.79 8.96 4.08
CA GLN A 549 -21.97 9.30 3.27
C GLN A 549 -21.66 9.47 1.78
N HIS A 550 -20.41 9.34 1.35
CA HIS A 550 -19.93 9.67 0.00
C HIS A 550 -20.31 11.10 -0.43
N ASN A 551 -20.24 12.04 0.51
CA ASN A 551 -20.51 13.45 0.29
C ASN A 551 -19.19 14.22 0.47
N LEU A 552 -18.90 15.21 -0.38
CA LEU A 552 -17.67 16.03 -0.31
C LEU A 552 -17.91 17.43 0.26
N ASN A 553 -19.10 17.69 0.81
CA ASN A 553 -19.56 19.02 1.18
C ASN A 553 -19.70 19.18 2.70
N LEU A 554 -18.54 19.30 3.40
CA LEU A 554 -18.40 19.40 4.86
C LEU A 554 -19.39 20.41 5.50
N HIS A 555 -19.51 21.60 4.91
CA HIS A 555 -20.39 22.64 5.46
C HIS A 555 -21.88 22.31 5.36
N GLU A 556 -22.30 21.63 4.31
CA GLU A 556 -23.70 21.19 4.18
C GLU A 556 -24.04 20.09 5.19
N THR A 557 -23.10 19.17 5.42
CA THR A 557 -23.26 18.05 6.37
C THR A 557 -23.36 18.57 7.80
N LEU A 558 -22.44 19.44 8.24
CA LEU A 558 -22.49 20.05 9.58
C LEU A 558 -23.74 20.89 9.78
N HIS A 559 -24.17 21.69 8.79
CA HIS A 559 -25.41 22.45 8.85
C HIS A 559 -26.67 21.57 8.87
N ALA A 560 -26.67 20.44 8.20
CA ALA A 560 -27.79 19.50 8.22
C ALA A 560 -27.92 18.81 9.58
N ILE A 561 -26.80 18.44 10.22
CA ILE A 561 -26.74 17.89 11.56
C ILE A 561 -27.28 18.89 12.59
N ARG A 562 -26.90 20.17 12.49
CA ARG A 562 -27.36 21.24 13.40
C ARG A 562 -28.89 21.51 13.30
N ARG A 563 -29.49 21.36 12.13
CA ARG A 563 -30.88 21.82 11.86
C ARG A 563 -31.99 20.81 12.15
N ASN A 564 -31.76 19.51 12.11
CA ASN A 564 -32.87 18.55 11.97
C ASN A 564 -32.80 17.32 12.90
N ASP A 565 -31.88 17.23 13.87
CA ASP A 565 -31.73 15.99 14.64
C ASP A 565 -32.08 16.18 16.13
N ASP A 566 -33.17 15.53 16.56
CA ASP A 566 -33.54 15.41 17.99
C ASP A 566 -32.41 14.78 18.83
N SER A 567 -31.51 14.01 18.20
CA SER A 567 -30.34 13.40 18.85
C SER A 567 -29.28 14.46 19.14
N PHE A 568 -29.04 15.39 18.22
CA PHE A 568 -28.14 16.51 18.41
C PHE A 568 -28.57 17.35 19.62
N GLN A 569 -29.83 17.76 19.67
CA GLN A 569 -30.37 18.60 20.76
C GLN A 569 -30.31 17.91 22.12
N ARG A 570 -30.50 16.59 22.16
CA ARG A 570 -30.35 15.81 23.40
C ARG A 570 -28.90 15.76 23.85
N ARG A 571 -27.95 15.50 22.95
CA ARG A 571 -26.51 15.47 23.26
C ARG A 571 -26.01 16.85 23.69
N PHE A 572 -26.39 17.89 22.97
CA PHE A 572 -26.05 19.29 23.34
C PHE A 572 -26.50 19.62 24.74
N ARG A 573 -27.74 19.34 25.12
CA ARG A 573 -28.25 19.59 26.49
C ARG A 573 -27.50 18.76 27.52
N SER A 574 -27.21 17.50 27.22
CA SER A 574 -26.44 16.63 28.12
C SER A 574 -25.03 17.18 28.39
N TYR A 575 -24.35 17.67 27.35
CA TYR A 575 -23.03 18.28 27.48
C TYR A 575 -23.08 19.62 28.21
N LEU A 576 -24.10 20.44 27.95
CA LEU A 576 -24.30 21.72 28.62
C LEU A 576 -24.54 21.52 30.14
N GLU A 577 -25.22 20.46 30.54
CA GLU A 577 -25.40 20.10 31.96
C GLU A 577 -24.10 19.57 32.57
N ALA A 578 -23.36 18.74 31.83
CA ALA A 578 -22.11 18.12 32.30
C ALA A 578 -20.99 19.16 32.51
N TYR A 579 -20.88 20.15 31.62
CA TYR A 579 -19.84 21.18 31.62
C TYR A 579 -20.34 22.53 32.10
N SER A 580 -21.27 22.56 33.07
CA SER A 580 -21.74 23.81 33.65
C SER A 580 -20.64 24.51 34.44
N LEU A 581 -20.45 25.82 34.18
CA LEU A 581 -19.48 26.62 34.93
C LEU A 581 -19.88 26.77 36.43
N PRO A 582 -18.91 26.81 37.34
CA PRO A 582 -19.18 27.04 38.76
C PRO A 582 -20.03 28.29 38.98
N THR A 583 -20.98 28.22 39.91
CA THR A 583 -21.80 29.40 40.30
C THR A 583 -20.90 30.52 40.80
N LEU A 584 -21.10 31.74 40.28
CA LEU A 584 -20.42 32.93 40.84
C LEU A 584 -20.78 33.05 42.32
N PRO A 585 -19.79 33.31 43.19
CA PRO A 585 -20.09 33.58 44.59
C PRO A 585 -21.12 34.72 44.65
N SER A 586 -22.22 34.51 45.40
CA SER A 586 -23.22 35.55 45.63
C SER A 586 -22.51 36.78 46.21
N MET A 587 -22.72 37.96 45.61
CA MET A 587 -22.23 39.23 46.08
C MET A 587 -22.65 39.49 47.50
#